data_4b034f9e2fb48c6cce4d590d79833712
#
_entry.id   4b034f9e2fb48c6cce4d590d79833712
#
_cell.length_a   1.000
_cell.length_b   1.000
_cell.length_c   1.000
_cell.angle_alpha   90.00
_cell.angle_beta   90.00
_cell.angle_gamma   90.00
#
_symmetry.space_group_name_H-M   'P 1'
#
loop_
_entity.id
_entity.type
_entity.pdbx_description
1 polymer ?
#
loop_
_entity_poly.entity_id
_entity_poly.type
_entity_poly.pdbx_seq_one_letter_code
_entity_poly.pdbx_strand_id
1 'polypeptide(L)'
;MLGLAKKKKPIVLGLDISSSSAKLLELSHSGGRFCVEAYAVASLPPNAVIEKNVTDPEGVADALRQVIYLSKTKQKNAAVAVAGSAVITKVITMDADLNDDAMEAQIMAEADQYIPYPLDEVAIDFEVQGISETDPSACNVLLAACRKENVDLRVDALELAELEAKVVDVEAYDMERAFDQIAESIGCAQGETVAIVDIGATMTTLSVLTDGRTVYTREQLFGGKQLTEEIQRRYGMSEEEAGLAKKEGNLPDDYEQEVLAPFEDAVLQQVSRSLQFFFSSSQFDAVDHIVLAGGVAAMQGL
;
A
#
# COMPACT_ATOMS: atom_id res chain seq x y z
N MET A 1 -10.30 -44.26 -10.84
CA MET A 1 -9.49 -43.04 -10.93
C MET A 1 -10.00 -42.07 -9.88
N LEU A 2 -9.34 -42.02 -8.72
CA LEU A 2 -9.66 -41.03 -7.69
C LEU A 2 -9.02 -39.70 -8.11
N GLY A 3 -9.87 -38.75 -8.49
CA GLY A 3 -9.42 -37.39 -8.77
C GLY A 3 -8.84 -36.77 -7.51
N LEU A 4 -7.55 -36.47 -7.54
CA LEU A 4 -6.88 -35.63 -6.56
C LEU A 4 -7.58 -34.28 -6.59
N ALA A 5 -8.43 -34.03 -5.60
CA ALA A 5 -8.98 -32.70 -5.39
C ALA A 5 -7.79 -31.76 -5.15
N LYS A 6 -7.53 -30.83 -6.10
CA LYS A 6 -6.58 -29.72 -5.87
C LYS A 6 -6.99 -29.05 -4.57
N LYS A 7 -6.13 -29.10 -3.54
CA LYS A 7 -6.33 -28.32 -2.32
C LYS A 7 -6.57 -26.88 -2.77
N LYS A 8 -7.78 -26.36 -2.53
CA LYS A 8 -8.05 -24.94 -2.71
C LYS A 8 -7.03 -24.19 -1.85
N LYS A 9 -6.31 -23.23 -2.43
CA LYS A 9 -5.49 -22.30 -1.63
C LYS A 9 -6.39 -21.68 -0.57
N PRO A 10 -5.94 -21.55 0.66
CA PRO A 10 -6.74 -20.89 1.70
C PRO A 10 -7.08 -19.47 1.23
N ILE A 11 -8.33 -19.07 1.44
CA ILE A 11 -8.76 -17.69 1.23
C ILE A 11 -8.10 -16.86 2.33
N VAL A 12 -7.52 -15.72 1.95
CA VAL A 12 -6.88 -14.77 2.85
C VAL A 12 -7.60 -13.45 2.69
N LEU A 13 -7.96 -12.81 3.82
CA LEU A 13 -8.52 -11.46 3.82
C LEU A 13 -7.41 -10.46 3.48
N GLY A 14 -7.67 -9.53 2.59
CA GLY A 14 -6.84 -8.33 2.43
C GLY A 14 -7.24 -7.29 3.47
N LEU A 15 -6.29 -6.83 4.27
CA LEU A 15 -6.50 -5.78 5.26
C LEU A 15 -5.59 -4.58 4.95
N ASP A 16 -6.21 -3.41 4.77
CA ASP A 16 -5.51 -2.14 4.69
C ASP A 16 -5.70 -1.38 6.01
N ILE A 17 -4.58 -1.11 6.69
CA ILE A 17 -4.52 -0.32 7.93
C ILE A 17 -3.89 1.03 7.57
N SER A 18 -4.73 1.98 7.22
CA SER A 18 -4.31 3.33 6.86
C SER A 18 -4.37 4.29 8.05
N SER A 19 -4.00 5.56 7.88
CA SER A 19 -3.95 6.54 8.99
C SER A 19 -5.31 6.91 9.58
N SER A 20 -6.42 6.65 8.87
CA SER A 20 -7.77 7.05 9.31
C SER A 20 -8.79 5.92 9.34
N SER A 21 -8.49 4.79 8.74
CA SER A 21 -9.43 3.68 8.62
C SER A 21 -8.76 2.34 8.45
N ALA A 22 -9.41 1.29 8.94
CA ALA A 22 -9.14 -0.09 8.55
C ALA A 22 -10.13 -0.50 7.47
N LYS A 23 -9.65 -1.20 6.44
CA LYS A 23 -10.46 -1.72 5.33
C LYS A 23 -10.25 -3.22 5.23
N LEU A 24 -11.31 -3.95 4.93
CA LEU A 24 -11.30 -5.39 4.71
C LEU A 24 -11.85 -5.69 3.33
N LEU A 25 -11.15 -6.55 2.60
CA LEU A 25 -11.57 -7.10 1.33
C LEU A 25 -11.43 -8.63 1.34
N GLU A 26 -12.50 -9.34 1.02
CA GLU A 26 -12.50 -10.78 0.77
C GLU A 26 -12.76 -11.01 -0.71
N LEU A 27 -11.86 -11.74 -1.36
CA LEU A 27 -11.94 -12.06 -2.78
C LEU A 27 -12.04 -13.58 -2.99
N SER A 28 -12.90 -13.98 -3.91
CA SER A 28 -12.83 -15.31 -4.52
C SER A 28 -12.29 -15.20 -5.95
N HIS A 29 -11.70 -16.29 -6.42
CA HIS A 29 -11.20 -16.38 -7.80
C HIS A 29 -11.87 -17.56 -8.50
N SER A 30 -12.62 -17.28 -9.55
CA SER A 30 -13.31 -18.29 -10.35
C SER A 30 -13.33 -17.91 -11.82
N GLY A 31 -13.00 -18.87 -12.68
CA GLY A 31 -13.02 -18.64 -14.15
C GLY A 31 -12.07 -17.55 -14.64
N GLY A 32 -10.93 -17.34 -13.96
CA GLY A 32 -9.95 -16.30 -14.31
C GLY A 32 -10.33 -14.90 -13.84
N ARG A 33 -11.39 -14.75 -13.04
CA ARG A 33 -11.86 -13.45 -12.54
C ARG A 33 -11.90 -13.44 -11.03
N PHE A 34 -11.57 -12.28 -10.44
CA PHE A 34 -11.79 -11.99 -9.04
C PHE A 34 -13.22 -11.50 -8.82
N CYS A 35 -13.84 -11.96 -7.72
CA CYS A 35 -15.15 -11.53 -7.27
C CYS A 35 -15.04 -11.06 -5.83
N VAL A 36 -15.61 -9.90 -5.52
CA VAL A 36 -15.68 -9.37 -4.15
C VAL A 36 -16.78 -10.14 -3.42
N GLU A 37 -16.38 -10.88 -2.38
CA GLU A 37 -17.29 -11.64 -1.51
C GLU A 37 -17.72 -10.79 -0.31
N ALA A 38 -16.80 -10.00 0.25
CA ALA A 38 -17.09 -9.09 1.35
C ALA A 38 -16.16 -7.88 1.29
N TYR A 39 -16.68 -6.75 1.73
CA TYR A 39 -15.96 -5.47 1.87
C TYR A 39 -16.50 -4.71 3.07
N ALA A 40 -15.62 -4.12 3.86
CA ALA A 40 -15.99 -3.25 4.96
C ALA A 40 -14.92 -2.21 5.24
N VAL A 41 -15.35 -1.07 5.80
CA VAL A 41 -14.47 0.01 6.27
C VAL A 41 -14.91 0.42 7.67
N ALA A 42 -13.95 0.64 8.55
CA ALA A 42 -14.17 1.22 9.87
C ALA A 42 -13.14 2.31 10.14
N SER A 43 -13.54 3.36 10.85
CA SER A 43 -12.64 4.43 11.26
C SER A 43 -11.68 3.94 12.34
N LEU A 44 -10.45 4.42 12.30
CA LEU A 44 -9.47 4.26 13.36
C LEU A 44 -9.61 5.38 14.41
N PRO A 45 -9.25 5.12 15.67
CA PRO A 45 -9.07 6.16 16.64
C PRO A 45 -8.02 7.19 16.19
N PRO A 46 -8.13 8.45 16.61
CA PRO A 46 -7.11 9.45 16.31
C PRO A 46 -5.72 8.99 16.77
N ASN A 47 -4.75 9.14 15.88
CA ASN A 47 -3.35 8.78 16.12
C ASN A 47 -3.07 7.29 16.36
N ALA A 48 -3.98 6.37 16.10
CA ALA A 48 -3.70 4.92 16.16
C ALA A 48 -2.68 4.49 15.10
N VAL A 49 -2.61 5.23 13.98
CA VAL A 49 -1.59 5.09 12.94
C VAL A 49 -1.06 6.48 12.60
N ILE A 50 0.24 6.69 12.77
CA ILE A 50 0.94 7.94 12.47
C ILE A 50 2.00 7.65 11.40
N GLU A 51 1.97 8.41 10.29
CA GLU A 51 2.93 8.24 9.18
C GLU A 51 3.07 6.77 8.75
N LYS A 52 1.92 6.09 8.60
CA LYS A 52 1.80 4.66 8.26
C LYS A 52 2.35 3.68 9.31
N ASN A 53 2.80 4.15 10.47
CA ASN A 53 3.25 3.30 11.57
C ASN A 53 2.13 3.11 12.59
N VAL A 54 1.88 1.87 12.98
CA VAL A 54 0.93 1.55 14.06
C VAL A 54 1.52 2.02 15.39
N THR A 55 0.77 2.85 16.11
CA THR A 55 1.17 3.41 17.42
C THR A 55 0.24 2.97 18.53
N ASP A 56 -0.97 2.51 18.17
CA ASP A 56 -1.98 1.96 19.09
C ASP A 56 -2.54 0.65 18.50
N PRO A 57 -1.91 -0.51 18.76
CA PRO A 57 -2.40 -1.80 18.26
C PRO A 57 -3.79 -2.17 18.77
N GLU A 58 -4.17 -1.75 19.99
CA GLU A 58 -5.50 -2.03 20.55
C GLU A 58 -6.59 -1.24 19.80
N GLY A 59 -6.36 0.04 19.54
CA GLY A 59 -7.27 0.86 18.73
C GLY A 59 -7.41 0.36 17.30
N VAL A 60 -6.31 -0.14 16.71
CA VAL A 60 -6.36 -0.80 15.39
C VAL A 60 -7.17 -2.10 15.47
N ALA A 61 -6.95 -2.92 16.50
CA ALA A 61 -7.68 -4.17 16.69
C ALA A 61 -9.20 -3.95 16.84
N ASP A 62 -9.62 -2.88 17.53
CA ASP A 62 -11.03 -2.53 17.64
C ASP A 62 -11.66 -2.21 16.27
N ALA A 63 -10.97 -1.44 15.44
CA ALA A 63 -11.41 -1.18 14.07
C ALA A 63 -11.43 -2.45 13.21
N LEU A 64 -10.45 -3.35 13.37
CA LEU A 64 -10.43 -4.65 12.70
C LEU A 64 -11.62 -5.53 13.13
N ARG A 65 -11.95 -5.59 14.42
CA ARG A 65 -13.18 -6.28 14.90
C ARG A 65 -14.44 -5.69 14.26
N GLN A 66 -14.48 -4.38 14.11
CA GLN A 66 -15.63 -3.70 13.48
C GLN A 66 -15.74 -4.06 11.99
N VAL A 67 -14.66 -4.06 11.20
CA VAL A 67 -14.73 -4.47 9.78
C VAL A 67 -15.10 -5.95 9.62
N ILE A 68 -14.63 -6.83 10.51
CA ILE A 68 -15.05 -8.24 10.54
C ILE A 68 -16.56 -8.37 10.78
N TYR A 69 -17.06 -7.63 11.77
CA TYR A 69 -18.49 -7.63 12.09
C TYR A 69 -19.34 -7.09 10.92
N LEU A 70 -18.93 -5.99 10.30
CA LEU A 70 -19.65 -5.37 9.19
C LEU A 70 -19.62 -6.23 7.92
N SER A 71 -18.47 -6.84 7.61
CA SER A 71 -18.30 -7.71 6.43
C SER A 71 -19.00 -9.06 6.55
N LYS A 72 -19.30 -9.49 7.79
CA LYS A 72 -19.87 -10.80 8.11
C LYS A 72 -19.01 -12.00 7.63
N THR A 73 -17.74 -11.75 7.33
CA THR A 73 -16.82 -12.81 6.95
C THR A 73 -16.59 -13.81 8.09
N LYS A 74 -16.29 -15.05 7.73
CA LYS A 74 -15.90 -16.11 8.66
C LYS A 74 -14.41 -16.46 8.56
N GLN A 75 -13.72 -15.81 7.64
CA GLN A 75 -12.27 -16.03 7.44
C GLN A 75 -11.49 -15.43 8.61
N LYS A 76 -10.40 -16.11 8.96
CA LYS A 76 -9.50 -15.67 10.04
C LYS A 76 -8.07 -15.42 9.55
N ASN A 77 -7.72 -15.98 8.39
CA ASN A 77 -6.42 -15.74 7.78
C ASN A 77 -6.41 -14.39 7.08
N ALA A 78 -5.40 -13.59 7.35
CA ALA A 78 -5.29 -12.25 6.79
C ALA A 78 -3.91 -11.98 6.16
N ALA A 79 -3.91 -11.14 5.17
CA ALA A 79 -2.75 -10.45 4.61
C ALA A 79 -2.83 -8.98 4.99
N VAL A 80 -1.71 -8.42 5.38
CA VAL A 80 -1.52 -7.00 5.72
C VAL A 80 -0.20 -6.53 5.12
N ALA A 81 0.00 -5.24 4.97
CA ALA A 81 1.24 -4.71 4.43
C ALA A 81 1.91 -3.71 5.38
N VAL A 82 3.23 -3.60 5.25
CA VAL A 82 4.03 -2.52 5.82
C VAL A 82 4.22 -1.40 4.79
N ALA A 83 4.41 -0.17 5.25
CA ALA A 83 4.67 0.97 4.38
C ALA A 83 5.96 0.78 3.57
N GLY A 84 5.94 1.20 2.30
CA GLY A 84 7.12 1.12 1.44
C GLY A 84 8.33 1.87 2.00
N SER A 85 8.11 3.03 2.64
CA SER A 85 9.16 3.82 3.30
C SER A 85 9.80 3.13 4.51
N ALA A 86 9.14 2.13 5.10
CA ALA A 86 9.67 1.34 6.20
C ALA A 86 10.52 0.15 5.74
N VAL A 87 10.58 -0.13 4.44
CA VAL A 87 11.24 -1.31 3.86
C VAL A 87 12.43 -0.89 3.00
N ILE A 88 13.57 -1.49 3.27
CA ILE A 88 14.74 -1.40 2.41
C ILE A 88 14.60 -2.50 1.36
N THR A 89 14.58 -2.12 0.09
CA THR A 89 14.55 -3.06 -1.02
C THR A 89 15.80 -2.92 -1.86
N LYS A 90 16.36 -4.04 -2.31
CA LYS A 90 17.55 -4.07 -3.15
C LYS A 90 17.52 -5.30 -4.05
N VAL A 91 17.85 -5.12 -5.33
CA VAL A 91 18.12 -6.25 -6.21
C VAL A 91 19.60 -6.59 -6.08
N ILE A 92 19.88 -7.83 -5.74
CA ILE A 92 21.23 -8.42 -5.67
C ILE A 92 21.35 -9.54 -6.71
N THR A 93 22.57 -9.81 -7.13
CA THR A 93 22.85 -10.90 -8.06
C THR A 93 23.46 -12.08 -7.31
N MET A 94 22.89 -13.27 -7.49
CA MET A 94 23.33 -14.50 -6.83
C MET A 94 23.51 -15.62 -7.85
N ASP A 95 24.20 -16.69 -7.47
CA ASP A 95 24.36 -17.87 -8.32
C ASP A 95 23.00 -18.54 -8.55
N ALA A 96 22.66 -18.80 -9.82
CA ALA A 96 21.37 -19.37 -10.21
C ALA A 96 21.21 -20.85 -9.80
N ASP A 97 22.28 -21.55 -9.47
CA ASP A 97 22.25 -22.95 -9.05
C ASP A 97 21.94 -23.12 -7.54
N LEU A 98 21.89 -22.03 -6.78
CA LEU A 98 21.52 -22.07 -5.36
C LEU A 98 20.05 -22.44 -5.18
N ASN A 99 19.77 -23.31 -4.21
CA ASN A 99 18.41 -23.49 -3.72
C ASN A 99 18.04 -22.42 -2.69
N ASP A 100 16.75 -22.32 -2.32
CA ASP A 100 16.25 -21.30 -1.42
C ASP A 100 16.99 -21.27 -0.07
N ASP A 101 17.27 -22.43 0.54
CA ASP A 101 17.99 -22.52 1.83
C ASP A 101 19.42 -21.99 1.72
N ALA A 102 20.11 -22.26 0.61
CA ALA A 102 21.47 -21.79 0.37
C ALA A 102 21.48 -20.28 0.05
N MET A 103 20.48 -19.78 -0.69
CA MET A 103 20.29 -18.35 -0.94
C MET A 103 20.04 -17.61 0.38
N GLU A 104 19.13 -18.10 1.21
CA GLU A 104 18.84 -17.51 2.52
C GLU A 104 20.11 -17.44 3.39
N ALA A 105 20.87 -18.54 3.48
CA ALA A 105 22.10 -18.58 4.26
C ALA A 105 23.15 -17.57 3.74
N GLN A 106 23.29 -17.42 2.43
CA GLN A 106 24.22 -16.45 1.84
C GLN A 106 23.73 -15.01 2.07
N ILE A 107 22.44 -14.73 1.85
CA ILE A 107 21.85 -13.41 2.12
C ILE A 107 22.08 -13.01 3.57
N MET A 108 21.81 -13.90 4.52
CA MET A 108 22.03 -13.64 5.95
C MET A 108 23.50 -13.39 6.29
N ALA A 109 24.44 -14.06 5.61
CA ALA A 109 25.88 -13.85 5.80
C ALA A 109 26.38 -12.50 5.25
N GLU A 110 25.71 -11.97 4.24
CA GLU A 110 26.09 -10.72 3.58
C GLU A 110 25.18 -9.53 3.92
N ALA A 111 24.13 -9.75 4.73
CA ALA A 111 23.08 -8.79 5.00
C ALA A 111 23.60 -7.46 5.59
N ASP A 112 24.66 -7.48 6.39
CA ASP A 112 25.31 -6.28 6.94
C ASP A 112 25.80 -5.29 5.86
N GLN A 113 26.01 -5.75 4.63
CA GLN A 113 26.41 -4.90 3.51
C GLN A 113 25.25 -4.09 2.93
N TYR A 114 24.02 -4.54 3.17
CA TYR A 114 22.81 -4.01 2.56
C TYR A 114 21.86 -3.34 3.56
N ILE A 115 21.92 -3.78 4.82
CA ILE A 115 20.96 -3.41 5.87
C ILE A 115 21.70 -2.64 6.97
N PRO A 116 21.37 -1.35 7.18
CA PRO A 116 22.06 -0.49 8.16
C PRO A 116 21.51 -0.66 9.60
N TYR A 117 20.90 -1.80 9.92
CA TYR A 117 20.32 -2.13 11.23
C TYR A 117 20.87 -3.46 11.74
N PRO A 118 20.89 -3.68 13.06
CA PRO A 118 21.20 -4.99 13.65
C PRO A 118 20.27 -6.07 13.10
N LEU A 119 20.81 -7.18 12.60
CA LEU A 119 20.03 -8.24 11.93
C LEU A 119 19.01 -8.92 12.85
N ASP A 120 19.24 -8.94 14.14
CA ASP A 120 18.29 -9.44 15.14
C ASP A 120 17.03 -8.57 15.28
N GLU A 121 17.11 -7.30 14.89
CA GLU A 121 15.98 -6.36 14.88
C GLU A 121 15.25 -6.27 13.53
N VAL A 122 15.68 -7.03 12.50
CA VAL A 122 15.17 -6.94 11.14
C VAL A 122 14.48 -8.23 10.71
N ALA A 123 13.31 -8.09 10.09
CA ALA A 123 12.68 -9.12 9.28
C ALA A 123 13.20 -8.99 7.85
N ILE A 124 13.69 -10.09 7.29
CA ILE A 124 14.28 -10.15 5.94
C ILE A 124 13.52 -11.22 5.16
N ASP A 125 13.21 -10.90 3.91
CA ASP A 125 12.65 -11.85 2.94
C ASP A 125 13.23 -11.57 1.56
N PHE A 126 13.14 -12.55 0.64
CA PHE A 126 13.69 -12.41 -0.71
C PHE A 126 12.83 -13.13 -1.73
N GLU A 127 12.91 -12.65 -2.98
CA GLU A 127 12.22 -13.25 -4.13
C GLU A 127 13.18 -13.33 -5.32
N VAL A 128 13.28 -14.53 -5.92
CA VAL A 128 14.03 -14.71 -7.18
C VAL A 128 13.25 -14.14 -8.34
N GLN A 129 13.75 -13.10 -8.96
CA GLN A 129 13.09 -12.39 -10.06
C GLN A 129 13.35 -13.01 -11.44
N GLY A 130 14.36 -13.84 -11.56
CA GLY A 130 14.75 -14.55 -12.78
C GLY A 130 16.25 -14.52 -13.07
N ILE A 131 16.63 -15.15 -14.17
CA ILE A 131 18.02 -15.18 -14.62
C ILE A 131 18.48 -13.78 -15.01
N SER A 132 19.72 -13.44 -14.67
CA SER A 132 20.35 -12.17 -15.04
C SER A 132 20.49 -12.05 -16.57
N GLU A 133 20.12 -10.89 -17.12
CA GLU A 133 20.26 -10.63 -18.56
C GLU A 133 21.74 -10.58 -19.00
N THR A 134 22.63 -10.28 -18.07
CA THR A 134 24.08 -10.11 -18.34
C THR A 134 24.90 -11.36 -18.07
N ASP A 135 24.41 -12.27 -17.21
CA ASP A 135 25.10 -13.51 -16.83
C ASP A 135 24.09 -14.66 -16.64
N PRO A 136 24.04 -15.65 -17.57
CA PRO A 136 23.14 -16.80 -17.46
C PRO A 136 23.40 -17.72 -16.26
N SER A 137 24.58 -17.65 -15.62
CA SER A 137 24.90 -18.41 -14.41
C SER A 137 24.41 -17.72 -13.13
N ALA A 138 23.86 -16.51 -13.24
CA ALA A 138 23.40 -15.72 -12.13
C ALA A 138 21.90 -15.43 -12.23
N CYS A 139 21.26 -15.21 -11.10
CA CYS A 139 19.87 -14.74 -10.98
C CYS A 139 19.79 -13.42 -10.22
N ASN A 140 18.78 -12.63 -10.56
CA ASN A 140 18.43 -11.43 -9.81
C ASN A 140 17.51 -11.82 -8.67
N VAL A 141 17.84 -11.38 -7.47
CA VAL A 141 17.08 -11.62 -6.25
C VAL A 141 16.69 -10.29 -5.63
N LEU A 142 15.40 -10.06 -5.49
CA LEU A 142 14.88 -8.92 -4.74
C LEU A 142 14.97 -9.24 -3.26
N LEU A 143 15.73 -8.43 -2.53
CA LEU A 143 15.84 -8.47 -1.08
C LEU A 143 14.91 -7.39 -0.51
N ALA A 144 14.11 -7.75 0.49
CA ALA A 144 13.29 -6.84 1.27
C ALA A 144 13.65 -6.97 2.75
N ALA A 145 13.87 -5.84 3.43
CA ALA A 145 14.22 -5.82 4.83
C ALA A 145 13.45 -4.71 5.57
N CYS A 146 12.80 -5.07 6.66
CA CYS A 146 12.00 -4.16 7.48
C CYS A 146 12.34 -4.36 8.96
N ARG A 147 12.26 -3.31 9.78
CA ARG A 147 12.35 -3.48 11.24
C ARG A 147 11.26 -4.42 11.72
N LYS A 148 11.60 -5.40 12.55
CA LYS A 148 10.65 -6.35 13.15
C LYS A 148 9.50 -5.63 13.84
N GLU A 149 9.78 -4.54 14.54
CA GLU A 149 8.77 -3.74 15.23
C GLU A 149 7.61 -3.33 14.31
N ASN A 150 7.89 -2.94 13.05
CA ASN A 150 6.84 -2.56 12.10
C ASN A 150 5.97 -3.74 11.67
N VAL A 151 6.53 -4.94 11.65
CA VAL A 151 5.81 -6.19 11.36
C VAL A 151 5.01 -6.62 12.59
N ASP A 152 5.70 -6.67 13.75
CA ASP A 152 5.14 -7.18 15.01
C ASP A 152 3.91 -6.38 15.44
N LEU A 153 3.96 -5.03 15.42
CA LEU A 153 2.82 -4.19 15.77
C LEU A 153 1.57 -4.45 14.91
N ARG A 154 1.75 -4.83 13.65
CA ARG A 154 0.63 -5.21 12.77
C ARG A 154 0.11 -6.60 13.10
N VAL A 155 1.02 -7.55 13.33
CA VAL A 155 0.67 -8.91 13.75
C VAL A 155 -0.08 -8.88 15.09
N ASP A 156 0.42 -8.13 16.06
CA ASP A 156 -0.23 -7.94 17.37
C ASP A 156 -1.66 -7.40 17.23
N ALA A 157 -1.85 -6.36 16.39
CA ALA A 157 -3.18 -5.82 16.14
C ALA A 157 -4.14 -6.85 15.51
N LEU A 158 -3.63 -7.71 14.60
CA LEU A 158 -4.41 -8.79 14.01
C LEU A 158 -4.75 -9.86 15.06
N GLU A 159 -3.78 -10.29 15.86
CA GLU A 159 -3.98 -11.29 16.93
C GLU A 159 -4.99 -10.80 17.97
N LEU A 160 -4.90 -9.53 18.40
CA LEU A 160 -5.88 -8.91 19.29
C LEU A 160 -7.30 -8.91 18.67
N ALA A 161 -7.41 -8.82 17.34
CA ALA A 161 -8.68 -8.93 16.62
C ALA A 161 -9.10 -10.38 16.30
N GLU A 162 -8.41 -11.38 16.86
CA GLU A 162 -8.62 -12.82 16.61
C GLU A 162 -8.45 -13.21 15.13
N LEU A 163 -7.53 -12.55 14.43
CA LEU A 163 -7.08 -12.86 13.08
C LEU A 163 -5.68 -13.47 13.12
N GLU A 164 -5.35 -14.27 12.12
CA GLU A 164 -4.03 -14.85 11.94
C GLU A 164 -3.34 -14.20 10.74
N ALA A 165 -2.24 -13.49 10.97
CA ALA A 165 -1.42 -12.94 9.91
C ALA A 165 -0.74 -14.08 9.14
N LYS A 166 -1.10 -14.27 7.88
CA LYS A 166 -0.50 -15.26 6.98
C LYS A 166 0.53 -14.64 6.05
N VAL A 167 0.35 -13.38 5.75
CA VAL A 167 1.23 -12.60 4.89
C VAL A 167 1.36 -11.20 5.49
N VAL A 168 2.60 -10.73 5.59
CA VAL A 168 2.91 -9.31 5.79
C VAL A 168 3.72 -8.89 4.58
N ASP A 169 3.09 -8.14 3.69
CA ASP A 169 3.65 -7.72 2.41
C ASP A 169 4.15 -6.26 2.46
N VAL A 170 4.51 -5.70 1.34
CA VAL A 170 4.92 -4.31 1.18
C VAL A 170 3.89 -3.58 0.33
N GLU A 171 3.34 -2.46 0.82
CA GLU A 171 2.27 -1.69 0.14
C GLU A 171 2.59 -1.38 -1.33
N ALA A 172 3.85 -1.07 -1.66
CA ALA A 172 4.25 -0.76 -3.03
C ALA A 172 4.05 -1.94 -3.98
N TYR A 173 4.34 -3.17 -3.52
CA TYR A 173 4.15 -4.38 -4.33
C TYR A 173 2.70 -4.82 -4.36
N ASP A 174 1.93 -4.55 -3.30
CA ASP A 174 0.48 -4.78 -3.33
C ASP A 174 -0.20 -3.85 -4.35
N MET A 175 0.24 -2.58 -4.42
CA MET A 175 -0.24 -1.63 -5.42
C MET A 175 0.12 -2.07 -6.84
N GLU A 176 1.35 -2.55 -7.07
CA GLU A 176 1.81 -3.12 -8.34
C GLU A 176 0.90 -4.27 -8.78
N ARG A 177 0.68 -5.24 -7.88
CA ARG A 177 -0.18 -6.40 -8.18
C ARG A 177 -1.66 -6.03 -8.38
N ALA A 178 -2.15 -5.05 -7.63
CA ALA A 178 -3.51 -4.55 -7.82
C ALA A 178 -3.66 -3.83 -9.16
N PHE A 179 -2.68 -3.00 -9.52
CA PHE A 179 -2.65 -2.31 -10.80
C PHE A 179 -2.65 -3.29 -11.99
N ASP A 180 -1.85 -4.35 -11.95
CA ASP A 180 -1.82 -5.38 -13.00
C ASP A 180 -3.21 -5.98 -13.31
N GLN A 181 -4.07 -6.08 -12.29
CA GLN A 181 -5.43 -6.60 -12.46
C GLN A 181 -6.39 -5.63 -13.15
N ILE A 182 -6.10 -4.33 -13.15
CA ILE A 182 -6.99 -3.29 -13.68
C ILE A 182 -6.40 -2.55 -14.88
N ALA A 183 -5.11 -2.66 -15.16
CA ALA A 183 -4.38 -1.91 -16.19
C ALA A 183 -5.08 -1.93 -17.54
N GLU A 184 -5.44 -3.11 -18.06
CA GLU A 184 -6.15 -3.26 -19.33
C GLU A 184 -7.53 -2.57 -19.30
N SER A 185 -8.25 -2.64 -18.18
CA SER A 185 -9.60 -2.07 -18.04
C SER A 185 -9.61 -0.53 -18.04
N ILE A 186 -8.50 0.09 -17.65
CA ILE A 186 -8.33 1.56 -17.65
C ILE A 186 -7.50 2.07 -18.84
N GLY A 187 -7.21 1.18 -19.80
CA GLY A 187 -6.58 1.53 -21.08
C GLY A 187 -5.06 1.66 -21.04
N CYS A 188 -4.39 1.14 -19.98
CA CYS A 188 -2.93 1.07 -19.93
C CYS A 188 -2.43 -0.16 -20.69
N ALA A 189 -1.50 0.04 -21.60
CA ALA A 189 -0.89 -1.02 -22.40
C ALA A 189 0.41 -1.54 -21.75
N GLN A 190 0.85 -2.73 -22.17
CA GLN A 190 2.14 -3.26 -21.78
C GLN A 190 3.26 -2.38 -22.37
N GLY A 191 4.30 -2.12 -21.58
CA GLY A 191 5.44 -1.30 -21.95
C GLY A 191 5.28 0.19 -21.64
N GLU A 192 4.10 0.63 -21.21
CA GLU A 192 3.86 2.02 -20.82
C GLU A 192 4.36 2.31 -19.40
N THR A 193 4.78 3.56 -19.21
CA THR A 193 5.18 4.08 -17.89
C THR A 193 3.98 4.76 -17.23
N VAL A 194 3.57 4.24 -16.08
CA VAL A 194 2.37 4.68 -15.37
C VAL A 194 2.73 5.24 -14.01
N ALA A 195 2.27 6.44 -13.71
CA ALA A 195 2.36 7.05 -12.40
C ALA A 195 1.05 6.82 -11.62
N ILE A 196 1.10 6.04 -10.55
CA ILE A 196 -0.02 5.88 -9.62
C ILE A 196 0.17 6.88 -8.48
N VAL A 197 -0.81 7.76 -8.31
CA VAL A 197 -0.83 8.78 -7.25
C VAL A 197 -1.92 8.41 -6.25
N ASP A 198 -1.52 7.78 -5.16
CA ASP A 198 -2.41 7.42 -4.06
C ASP A 198 -2.49 8.58 -3.06
N ILE A 199 -3.62 9.29 -3.04
CA ILE A 199 -3.86 10.43 -2.16
C ILE A 199 -4.74 9.97 -0.99
N GLY A 200 -4.07 9.64 0.11
CA GLY A 200 -4.70 9.20 1.34
C GLY A 200 -5.19 10.33 2.23
N ALA A 201 -5.48 10.02 3.50
CA ALA A 201 -5.89 11.02 4.48
C ALA A 201 -4.72 11.91 4.93
N THR A 202 -3.55 11.35 5.20
CA THR A 202 -2.38 12.08 5.73
C THR A 202 -1.15 12.00 4.83
N MET A 203 -1.11 11.02 3.92
CA MET A 203 0.02 10.73 3.05
C MET A 203 -0.44 10.67 1.60
N THR A 204 0.43 11.15 0.71
CA THR A 204 0.34 10.92 -0.74
C THR A 204 1.54 10.10 -1.17
N THR A 205 1.29 8.99 -1.85
CA THR A 205 2.32 8.10 -2.40
C THR A 205 2.29 8.19 -3.92
N LEU A 206 3.41 8.54 -4.53
CA LEU A 206 3.65 8.38 -5.97
C LEU A 206 4.39 7.07 -6.18
N SER A 207 3.82 6.15 -6.95
CA SER A 207 4.48 4.94 -7.45
C SER A 207 4.55 5.00 -8.97
N VAL A 208 5.74 4.89 -9.54
CA VAL A 208 5.90 4.83 -11.00
C VAL A 208 6.23 3.40 -11.39
N LEU A 209 5.45 2.87 -12.33
CA LEU A 209 5.59 1.52 -12.86
C LEU A 209 5.98 1.58 -14.33
N THR A 210 6.88 0.68 -14.73
CA THR A 210 7.23 0.43 -16.13
C THR A 210 7.20 -1.08 -16.35
N ASP A 211 6.60 -1.55 -17.43
CA ASP A 211 6.37 -2.99 -17.66
C ASP A 211 5.68 -3.71 -16.49
N GLY A 212 4.77 -3.01 -15.79
CA GLY A 212 4.08 -3.54 -14.63
C GLY A 212 4.94 -3.68 -13.38
N ARG A 213 6.17 -3.13 -13.35
CA ARG A 213 7.09 -3.18 -12.21
C ARG A 213 7.33 -1.80 -11.63
N THR A 214 7.30 -1.70 -10.33
CA THR A 214 7.59 -0.45 -9.61
C THR A 214 9.07 -0.08 -9.75
N VAL A 215 9.33 1.04 -10.41
CA VAL A 215 10.69 1.58 -10.61
C VAL A 215 11.00 2.78 -9.71
N TYR A 216 9.98 3.39 -9.12
CA TYR A 216 10.14 4.53 -8.23
C TYR A 216 8.96 4.63 -7.27
N THR A 217 9.25 4.97 -6.02
CA THR A 217 8.23 5.27 -5.00
C THR A 217 8.65 6.49 -4.20
N ARG A 218 7.70 7.38 -3.94
CA ARG A 218 7.90 8.58 -3.10
C ARG A 218 6.67 8.84 -2.26
N GLU A 219 6.88 9.00 -0.96
CA GLU A 219 5.84 9.37 -0.01
C GLU A 219 5.99 10.82 0.44
N GLN A 220 4.88 11.49 0.68
CA GLN A 220 4.82 12.87 1.17
C GLN A 220 3.72 13.03 2.21
N LEU A 221 3.98 13.80 3.25
CA LEU A 221 3.01 14.20 4.27
C LEU A 221 2.04 15.25 3.70
N PHE A 222 1.11 14.77 2.90
CA PHE A 222 0.05 15.56 2.28
C PHE A 222 -1.16 14.67 2.03
N GLY A 223 -2.38 15.15 2.31
CA GLY A 223 -3.58 14.37 2.05
C GLY A 223 -4.87 15.07 2.45
N GLY A 224 -5.98 14.34 2.39
CA GLY A 224 -7.33 14.85 2.62
C GLY A 224 -7.60 15.41 4.01
N LYS A 225 -6.74 15.15 5.00
CA LYS A 225 -6.82 15.73 6.35
C LYS A 225 -6.59 17.24 6.31
N GLN A 226 -5.69 17.73 5.46
CA GLN A 226 -5.46 19.17 5.30
C GLN A 226 -6.70 19.90 4.82
N LEU A 227 -7.47 19.31 3.90
CA LEU A 227 -8.76 19.85 3.50
C LEU A 227 -9.76 19.88 4.67
N THR A 228 -9.81 18.80 5.46
CA THR A 228 -10.69 18.75 6.63
C THR A 228 -10.31 19.81 7.68
N GLU A 229 -9.03 19.99 7.94
CA GLU A 229 -8.49 21.01 8.85
C GLU A 229 -8.81 22.44 8.36
N GLU A 230 -8.76 22.67 7.04
CA GLU A 230 -9.13 23.97 6.48
C GLU A 230 -10.63 24.27 6.62
N ILE A 231 -11.50 23.25 6.42
CA ILE A 231 -12.93 23.33 6.67
C ILE A 231 -13.19 23.68 8.14
N GLN A 232 -12.55 22.96 9.08
CA GLN A 232 -12.64 23.25 10.51
C GLN A 232 -12.27 24.69 10.84
N ARG A 233 -11.11 25.11 10.32
CA ARG A 233 -10.56 26.45 10.58
C ARG A 233 -11.47 27.56 10.06
N ARG A 234 -12.01 27.40 8.86
CA ARG A 234 -12.79 28.44 8.19
C ARG A 234 -14.22 28.52 8.73
N TYR A 235 -14.85 27.39 8.97
CA TYR A 235 -16.28 27.32 9.33
C TYR A 235 -16.52 27.03 10.81
N GLY A 236 -15.48 26.89 11.63
CA GLY A 236 -15.60 26.65 13.07
C GLY A 236 -16.20 25.28 13.42
N MET A 237 -16.06 24.29 12.53
CA MET A 237 -16.59 22.93 12.70
C MET A 237 -15.62 22.06 13.52
N SER A 238 -16.16 21.07 14.24
CA SER A 238 -15.35 19.96 14.77
C SER A 238 -14.80 19.09 13.64
N GLU A 239 -13.83 18.23 13.92
CA GLU A 239 -13.25 17.31 12.93
C GLU A 239 -14.30 16.37 12.36
N GLU A 240 -15.19 15.88 13.22
CA GLU A 240 -16.30 14.99 12.82
C GLU A 240 -17.31 15.71 11.92
N GLU A 241 -17.73 16.91 12.29
CA GLU A 241 -18.65 17.73 11.48
C GLU A 241 -18.04 18.09 10.12
N ALA A 242 -16.77 18.52 10.09
CA ALA A 242 -16.07 18.84 8.84
C ALA A 242 -15.90 17.62 7.94
N GLY A 243 -15.56 16.46 8.52
CA GLY A 243 -15.45 15.20 7.81
C GLY A 243 -16.77 14.73 7.20
N LEU A 244 -17.88 14.89 7.93
CA LEU A 244 -19.22 14.56 7.45
C LEU A 244 -19.67 15.53 6.35
N ALA A 245 -19.55 16.85 6.59
CA ALA A 245 -19.92 17.90 5.63
C ALA A 245 -19.16 17.74 4.29
N LYS A 246 -17.88 17.38 4.36
CA LYS A 246 -17.08 17.07 3.15
C LYS A 246 -17.62 15.89 2.35
N LYS A 247 -18.15 14.85 3.03
CA LYS A 247 -18.72 13.66 2.37
C LYS A 247 -20.10 13.92 1.79
N GLU A 248 -20.94 14.72 2.48
CA GLU A 248 -22.33 14.97 2.14
C GLU A 248 -22.52 16.18 1.22
N GLY A 249 -21.49 17.01 1.07
CA GLY A 249 -21.57 18.26 0.29
C GLY A 249 -22.33 19.37 1.00
N ASN A 250 -22.57 19.27 2.31
CA ASN A 250 -23.29 20.25 3.11
C ASN A 250 -22.35 21.36 3.60
N LEU A 251 -21.65 22.02 2.67
CA LEU A 251 -20.71 23.11 2.95
C LEU A 251 -21.25 24.45 2.42
N PRO A 252 -20.80 25.61 2.97
CA PRO A 252 -21.21 26.93 2.52
C PRO A 252 -20.90 27.19 1.04
N ASP A 253 -21.63 28.13 0.42
CA ASP A 253 -21.51 28.45 -1.01
C ASP A 253 -20.11 28.90 -1.45
N ASP A 254 -19.32 29.43 -0.52
CA ASP A 254 -17.95 29.86 -0.78
C ASP A 254 -16.89 28.72 -0.69
N TYR A 255 -17.33 27.51 -0.31
CA TYR A 255 -16.43 26.36 -0.11
C TYR A 255 -15.61 26.01 -1.34
N GLU A 256 -16.25 25.93 -2.51
CA GLU A 256 -15.56 25.55 -3.74
C GLU A 256 -14.43 26.52 -4.08
N GLN A 257 -14.70 27.82 -3.99
CA GLN A 257 -13.73 28.84 -4.38
C GLN A 257 -12.65 29.07 -3.32
N GLU A 258 -13.01 29.04 -2.05
CA GLU A 258 -12.15 29.50 -0.97
C GLU A 258 -11.41 28.38 -0.22
N VAL A 259 -11.85 27.14 -0.38
CA VAL A 259 -11.29 25.97 0.33
C VAL A 259 -10.90 24.87 -0.63
N LEU A 260 -11.83 24.44 -1.50
CA LEU A 260 -11.59 23.31 -2.39
C LEU A 260 -10.56 23.64 -3.47
N ALA A 261 -10.75 24.72 -4.23
CA ALA A 261 -9.83 25.10 -5.31
C ALA A 261 -8.38 25.32 -4.84
N PRO A 262 -8.10 26.00 -3.69
CA PRO A 262 -6.74 26.06 -3.14
C PRO A 262 -6.17 24.67 -2.75
N PHE A 263 -7.01 23.75 -2.29
CA PHE A 263 -6.55 22.39 -1.99
C PHE A 263 -6.23 21.62 -3.27
N GLU A 264 -7.05 21.72 -4.31
CA GLU A 264 -6.80 21.12 -5.62
C GLU A 264 -5.48 21.64 -6.22
N ASP A 265 -5.25 22.94 -6.15
CA ASP A 265 -3.97 23.56 -6.58
C ASP A 265 -2.79 22.97 -5.78
N ALA A 266 -2.96 22.76 -4.48
CA ALA A 266 -1.93 22.15 -3.65
C ALA A 266 -1.68 20.69 -4.03
N VAL A 267 -2.72 19.89 -4.35
CA VAL A 267 -2.59 18.53 -4.88
C VAL A 267 -1.77 18.54 -6.17
N LEU A 268 -2.15 19.38 -7.14
CA LEU A 268 -1.44 19.51 -8.42
C LEU A 268 0.04 19.87 -8.23
N GLN A 269 0.34 20.78 -7.31
CA GLN A 269 1.73 21.16 -6.99
C GLN A 269 2.51 19.99 -6.38
N GLN A 270 1.92 19.21 -5.47
CA GLN A 270 2.57 18.06 -4.85
C GLN A 270 2.84 16.95 -5.87
N VAL A 271 1.86 16.63 -6.73
CA VAL A 271 2.02 15.64 -7.79
C VAL A 271 3.11 16.08 -8.79
N SER A 272 3.04 17.32 -9.28
CA SER A 272 4.03 17.88 -10.20
C SER A 272 5.44 17.84 -9.62
N ARG A 273 5.59 18.20 -8.34
CA ARG A 273 6.88 18.16 -7.64
C ARG A 273 7.40 16.73 -7.53
N SER A 274 6.54 15.77 -7.23
CA SER A 274 6.92 14.35 -7.13
C SER A 274 7.40 13.79 -8.47
N LEU A 275 6.69 14.11 -9.55
CA LEU A 275 7.08 13.74 -10.92
C LEU A 275 8.41 14.41 -11.33
N GLN A 276 8.63 15.67 -10.98
CA GLN A 276 9.89 16.34 -11.25
C GLN A 276 11.07 15.66 -10.54
N PHE A 277 10.88 15.20 -9.30
CA PHE A 277 11.90 14.41 -8.61
C PHE A 277 12.16 13.08 -9.29
N PHE A 278 11.12 12.39 -9.73
CA PHE A 278 11.25 11.15 -10.51
C PHE A 278 12.07 11.39 -11.79
N PHE A 279 11.68 12.36 -12.63
CA PHE A 279 12.38 12.67 -13.87
C PHE A 279 13.84 13.09 -13.66
N SER A 280 14.12 13.85 -12.59
CA SER A 280 15.49 14.29 -12.29
C SER A 280 16.40 13.18 -11.74
N SER A 281 15.83 12.12 -11.17
CA SER A 281 16.56 11.01 -10.55
C SER A 281 16.59 9.72 -11.38
N SER A 282 15.92 9.72 -12.52
CA SER A 282 15.77 8.54 -13.40
C SER A 282 16.17 8.87 -14.85
N GLN A 283 16.09 7.87 -15.71
CA GLN A 283 16.29 8.03 -17.15
C GLN A 283 15.00 8.37 -17.92
N PHE A 284 13.88 8.50 -17.21
CA PHE A 284 12.59 8.80 -17.80
C PHE A 284 12.39 10.31 -17.91
N ASP A 285 11.73 10.76 -18.98
CA ASP A 285 11.39 12.15 -19.24
C ASP A 285 9.87 12.41 -19.28
N ALA A 286 9.08 11.34 -19.31
CA ALA A 286 7.62 11.39 -19.34
C ALA A 286 7.01 10.16 -18.63
N VAL A 287 5.72 10.25 -18.32
CA VAL A 287 4.84 9.13 -18.00
C VAL A 287 3.68 9.13 -19.00
N ASP A 288 3.25 7.94 -19.41
CA ASP A 288 2.17 7.79 -20.40
C ASP A 288 0.80 8.00 -19.74
N HIS A 289 0.65 7.57 -18.50
CA HIS A 289 -0.59 7.68 -17.73
C HIS A 289 -0.33 8.14 -16.30
N ILE A 290 -1.31 8.89 -15.76
CA ILE A 290 -1.43 9.18 -14.33
C ILE A 290 -2.74 8.55 -13.85
N VAL A 291 -2.63 7.66 -12.89
CA VAL A 291 -3.76 6.98 -12.24
C VAL A 291 -3.93 7.52 -10.84
N LEU A 292 -5.08 8.10 -10.54
CA LEU A 292 -5.40 8.57 -9.20
C LEU A 292 -5.99 7.44 -8.36
N ALA A 293 -5.49 7.27 -7.15
CA ALA A 293 -5.93 6.31 -6.16
C ALA A 293 -6.13 7.00 -4.80
N GLY A 294 -6.66 6.26 -3.82
CA GLY A 294 -6.90 6.77 -2.48
C GLY A 294 -8.24 7.48 -2.30
N GLY A 295 -8.52 7.83 -1.04
CA GLY A 295 -9.81 8.41 -0.68
C GLY A 295 -10.08 9.80 -1.27
N VAL A 296 -9.03 10.54 -1.56
CA VAL A 296 -9.14 11.90 -2.14
C VAL A 296 -9.39 11.84 -3.65
N ALA A 297 -8.94 10.80 -4.34
CA ALA A 297 -9.16 10.63 -5.78
C ALA A 297 -10.65 10.55 -6.18
N ALA A 298 -11.54 10.23 -5.24
CA ALA A 298 -12.98 10.21 -5.46
C ALA A 298 -13.65 11.58 -5.35
N MET A 299 -12.89 12.63 -5.02
CA MET A 299 -13.45 13.98 -4.90
C MET A 299 -13.76 14.54 -6.30
N GLN A 300 -14.89 15.24 -6.38
CA GLN A 300 -15.30 15.91 -7.60
C GLN A 300 -14.37 17.12 -7.83
N GLY A 301 -13.81 17.22 -9.04
CA GLY A 301 -12.92 18.34 -9.45
C GLY A 301 -11.43 17.99 -9.52
N LEU A 302 -11.03 16.84 -8.98
CA LEU A 302 -9.64 16.38 -9.01
C LEU A 302 -9.31 15.66 -10.31
#